data_dc6578ba9a17d4045634c54b1920cec1
#
_entry.id   dc6578ba9a17d4045634c54b1920cec1
#
_cell.length_a   1.000
_cell.length_b   1.000
_cell.length_c   1.000
_cell.angle_alpha   90.00
_cell.angle_beta   90.00
_cell.angle_gamma   90.00
#
_symmetry.space_group_name_H-M   'P 1'
#
loop_
_entity.id
_entity.type
_entity.pdbx_description
1 polymer ?
#
loop_
_entity_poly.entity_id
_entity_poly.type
_entity_poly.pdbx_seq_one_letter_code
_entity_poly.pdbx_strand_id
1 'polypeptide(L)'
;MGPAGAGQSPSSSAQPAGPDAVPDAPASTSSGSPAVATTTEPLTMFPHTETARWYLAGQANVVFQWHGRFPAKYSGTNSFLPDPQTANSRVGTLVAGLQLTRGLELLVNVEDATGHGLSRTLGIANFPDLDAVRANGVGSAPYFARMMLRWIVPLGDKRVNAERNFLSLARELPERRLEIRLGKFSLVDFFDLNAVGSDSHLQFLGWGMDNNAAYDYAADTHGYTYGLLVEYHQRRLVLRYAEMLEPKVANGPNIDFNITQAHSENAEVEIHHNVLGKQEGIVRLLVFVNHADMGSYRGAVHDFEAGLTPVPQITTTRQQGRIKYGFGANLEQPLPAGFRAFARFGWNNGTTESWAYTEADQAVSFGAGHDGAPWHRRYDRAGLAFDTLAISGDHRRYLALGGLGFLLGDGALRYGREQSLEFYYTAHIWRGAFLSFDIQRFTNPGYNQDRGPVVVPGVRAHIEF
;
A
#
# COMPACT_ATOMS: atom_id res chain seq x y z
N MET A 1 -66.39 -32.76 39.31
CA MET A 1 -65.71 -31.82 40.22
C MET A 1 -64.24 -31.87 39.91
N GLY A 2 -63.74 -30.84 39.25
CA GLY A 2 -62.32 -30.68 38.84
C GLY A 2 -61.47 -30.25 39.94
N PRO A 3 -60.17 -29.97 39.82
CA PRO A 3 -59.73 -28.80 39.08
C PRO A 3 -58.46 -29.00 38.20
N ALA A 4 -58.18 -27.94 37.50
CA ALA A 4 -57.16 -27.74 36.51
C ALA A 4 -55.72 -27.87 37.03
N GLY A 5 -54.81 -28.43 36.21
CA GLY A 5 -53.39 -28.39 36.37
C GLY A 5 -52.77 -27.38 35.44
N ALA A 6 -51.96 -26.48 36.00
CA ALA A 6 -51.20 -25.47 35.29
C ALA A 6 -49.95 -26.08 34.65
N GLY A 7 -49.76 -25.84 33.36
CA GLY A 7 -48.54 -26.17 32.64
C GLY A 7 -47.42 -25.14 32.88
N GLN A 8 -46.30 -25.63 33.33
CA GLN A 8 -45.04 -24.85 33.39
C GLN A 8 -44.32 -24.93 32.06
N SER A 9 -43.99 -23.78 31.51
CA SER A 9 -43.08 -23.64 30.38
C SER A 9 -41.61 -23.89 30.82
N PRO A 10 -40.81 -24.59 30.04
CA PRO A 10 -39.37 -24.70 30.34
C PRO A 10 -38.62 -23.44 29.95
N SER A 11 -37.87 -22.94 30.89
CA SER A 11 -36.92 -21.85 30.72
C SER A 11 -35.80 -22.25 29.74
N SER A 12 -35.68 -21.56 28.64
CA SER A 12 -34.53 -21.64 27.72
C SER A 12 -33.30 -21.06 28.42
N SER A 13 -32.39 -21.94 28.82
CA SER A 13 -31.04 -21.52 29.22
C SER A 13 -30.26 -21.04 28.00
N ALA A 14 -29.99 -19.76 27.93
CA ALA A 14 -29.10 -19.20 26.96
C ALA A 14 -27.66 -19.74 27.18
N GLN A 15 -27.15 -20.44 26.20
CA GLN A 15 -25.77 -20.84 26.12
C GLN A 15 -24.91 -19.61 25.84
N PRO A 16 -23.78 -19.39 26.51
CA PRO A 16 -22.91 -18.27 26.20
C PRO A 16 -22.31 -18.43 24.80
N ALA A 17 -22.36 -17.37 24.01
CA ALA A 17 -21.70 -17.24 22.72
C ALA A 17 -20.20 -17.57 22.86
N GLY A 18 -19.70 -18.44 21.99
CA GLY A 18 -18.31 -18.78 21.89
C GLY A 18 -17.46 -17.55 21.44
N PRO A 19 -16.16 -17.56 21.67
CA PRO A 19 -15.30 -16.43 21.34
C PRO A 19 -15.26 -16.18 19.83
N ASP A 20 -15.34 -14.90 19.48
CA ASP A 20 -15.39 -14.35 18.15
C ASP A 20 -14.31 -14.91 17.20
N ALA A 21 -14.68 -15.10 15.96
CA ALA A 21 -13.78 -15.47 14.88
C ALA A 21 -12.66 -14.43 14.73
N VAL A 22 -11.43 -14.91 14.66
CA VAL A 22 -10.27 -14.08 14.34
C VAL A 22 -10.38 -13.68 12.87
N PRO A 23 -10.33 -12.40 12.50
CA PRO A 23 -10.27 -11.98 11.10
C PRO A 23 -9.00 -12.52 10.45
N ASP A 24 -9.13 -13.00 9.22
CA ASP A 24 -7.97 -13.23 8.35
C ASP A 24 -7.18 -11.95 8.21
N ALA A 25 -5.88 -12.05 7.92
CA ALA A 25 -5.05 -10.91 7.61
C ALA A 25 -5.76 -10.01 6.61
N PRO A 26 -5.85 -8.70 6.83
CA PRO A 26 -6.58 -7.84 5.93
C PRO A 26 -5.97 -7.94 4.54
N ALA A 27 -6.77 -8.42 3.60
CA ALA A 27 -6.44 -8.21 2.20
C ALA A 27 -6.30 -6.71 2.01
N SER A 28 -5.19 -6.27 1.46
CA SER A 28 -5.00 -4.88 1.14
C SER A 28 -6.16 -4.43 0.31
N THR A 29 -6.86 -3.49 0.87
CA THR A 29 -7.76 -2.58 0.21
C THR A 29 -8.97 -3.09 -0.51
N SER A 30 -9.90 -2.37 -0.29
CA SER A 30 -11.30 -2.24 -0.56
C SER A 30 -12.15 -3.02 0.44
N SER A 31 -12.61 -2.29 1.46
CA SER A 31 -13.77 -2.64 2.30
C SER A 31 -13.69 -3.91 3.15
N GLY A 32 -12.60 -4.14 3.86
CA GLY A 32 -12.60 -5.08 4.99
C GLY A 32 -13.10 -4.41 6.27
N SER A 33 -14.35 -3.97 6.35
CA SER A 33 -14.97 -3.68 7.65
C SER A 33 -15.24 -4.98 8.38
N PRO A 34 -15.01 -5.06 9.70
CA PRO A 34 -15.35 -6.25 10.48
C PRO A 34 -16.86 -6.52 10.33
N ALA A 35 -17.20 -7.78 10.16
CA ALA A 35 -18.56 -8.23 10.03
C ALA A 35 -19.42 -7.73 11.19
N VAL A 36 -20.15 -6.65 10.97
CA VAL A 36 -21.24 -6.20 11.81
C VAL A 36 -22.47 -6.04 10.94
N ALA A 37 -23.39 -6.94 11.15
CA ALA A 37 -24.83 -6.84 10.88
C ALA A 37 -25.26 -6.53 9.45
N THR A 38 -25.90 -7.55 8.85
CA THR A 38 -27.06 -7.43 7.95
C THR A 38 -27.34 -6.02 7.41
N THR A 39 -26.66 -5.63 6.35
CA THR A 39 -27.08 -4.51 5.54
C THR A 39 -27.65 -5.02 4.23
N THR A 40 -28.82 -4.54 3.91
CA THR A 40 -29.54 -4.85 2.67
C THR A 40 -28.98 -4.13 1.45
N GLU A 41 -27.99 -3.25 1.62
CA GLU A 41 -27.39 -2.50 0.51
C GLU A 41 -25.99 -3.04 0.18
N PRO A 42 -25.74 -3.44 -1.07
CA PRO A 42 -24.42 -3.85 -1.50
C PRO A 42 -23.48 -2.62 -1.52
N LEU A 43 -22.24 -2.79 -1.07
CA LEU A 43 -21.17 -1.78 -1.21
C LEU A 43 -20.58 -1.75 -2.63
N THR A 44 -21.16 -2.45 -3.55
CA THR A 44 -20.84 -2.48 -4.98
C THR A 44 -22.04 -2.02 -5.80
N MET A 45 -21.82 -1.48 -6.99
CA MET A 45 -22.91 -1.02 -7.90
C MET A 45 -23.84 -2.17 -8.28
N PHE A 46 -23.31 -3.38 -8.40
CA PHE A 46 -24.05 -4.59 -8.75
C PHE A 46 -23.73 -5.70 -7.73
N PRO A 47 -24.72 -6.51 -7.35
CA PRO A 47 -24.48 -7.63 -6.45
C PRO A 47 -23.62 -8.70 -7.13
N HIS A 48 -22.60 -9.18 -6.44
CA HIS A 48 -21.80 -10.31 -6.91
C HIS A 48 -22.45 -11.63 -6.54
N THR A 49 -22.27 -12.65 -7.40
CA THR A 49 -22.75 -13.98 -7.07
C THR A 49 -21.87 -14.56 -5.95
N GLU A 50 -22.50 -15.02 -4.89
CA GLU A 50 -21.75 -15.54 -3.76
C GLU A 50 -21.37 -17.02 -3.90
N THR A 51 -22.07 -17.78 -4.75
CA THR A 51 -21.92 -19.24 -4.87
C THR A 51 -21.23 -19.68 -6.16
N ALA A 52 -21.07 -18.79 -7.15
CA ALA A 52 -20.43 -19.14 -8.40
C ALA A 52 -18.94 -19.41 -8.23
N ARG A 53 -18.40 -20.34 -9.02
CA ARG A 53 -16.97 -20.62 -9.11
C ARG A 53 -16.17 -19.52 -9.81
N TRP A 54 -16.83 -18.57 -10.42
CA TRP A 54 -16.24 -17.40 -11.05
C TRP A 54 -16.55 -16.14 -10.24
N TYR A 55 -15.71 -15.15 -10.41
CA TYR A 55 -15.87 -13.82 -9.83
C TYR A 55 -15.55 -12.79 -10.91
N LEU A 56 -16.39 -11.79 -11.03
CA LEU A 56 -16.17 -10.64 -11.91
C LEU A 56 -16.53 -9.39 -11.13
N ALA A 57 -15.61 -8.47 -11.06
CA ALA A 57 -15.76 -7.20 -10.37
C ALA A 57 -14.92 -6.13 -11.08
N GLY A 58 -15.07 -4.91 -10.69
CA GLY A 58 -14.24 -3.82 -11.18
C GLY A 58 -14.30 -2.63 -10.25
N GLN A 59 -13.36 -1.72 -10.45
CA GLN A 59 -13.32 -0.44 -9.75
C GLN A 59 -12.81 0.65 -10.67
N ALA A 60 -13.20 1.88 -10.38
CA ALA A 60 -12.66 3.06 -11.04
C ALA A 60 -12.38 4.15 -10.00
N ASN A 61 -11.20 4.73 -10.06
CA ASN A 61 -10.76 5.79 -9.18
C ASN A 61 -10.32 7.00 -10.00
N VAL A 62 -10.77 8.18 -9.61
CA VAL A 62 -10.38 9.45 -10.24
C VAL A 62 -10.00 10.42 -9.15
N VAL A 63 -8.77 10.91 -9.19
CA VAL A 63 -8.23 11.89 -8.25
C VAL A 63 -8.00 13.20 -8.97
N PHE A 64 -8.41 14.30 -8.36
CA PHE A 64 -8.08 15.65 -8.77
C PHE A 64 -7.41 16.37 -7.61
N GLN A 65 -6.20 16.89 -7.85
CA GLN A 65 -5.40 17.62 -6.86
C GLN A 65 -4.93 18.97 -7.39
N TRP A 66 -4.67 19.90 -6.48
CA TRP A 66 -4.09 21.19 -6.85
C TRP A 66 -3.25 21.76 -5.70
N HIS A 67 -2.38 22.70 -6.03
CA HIS A 67 -1.74 23.55 -5.03
C HIS A 67 -1.63 24.99 -5.53
N GLY A 68 -1.64 25.93 -4.61
CA GLY A 68 -1.31 27.33 -4.86
C GLY A 68 0.20 27.56 -4.92
N ARG A 69 0.61 28.79 -5.18
CA ARG A 69 2.04 29.18 -5.11
C ARG A 69 2.60 28.93 -3.71
N PHE A 70 3.81 28.39 -3.63
CA PHE A 70 4.55 28.20 -2.40
C PHE A 70 6.01 28.68 -2.53
N PRO A 71 6.72 28.96 -1.41
CA PRO A 71 8.09 29.43 -1.44
C PRO A 71 9.05 28.36 -1.99
N ALA A 72 9.89 28.75 -2.94
CA ALA A 72 11.05 27.98 -3.39
C ALA A 72 12.13 28.95 -3.86
N LYS A 73 13.37 28.75 -3.43
CA LYS A 73 14.48 29.64 -3.81
C LYS A 73 14.95 29.42 -5.24
N TYR A 74 14.81 28.21 -5.75
CA TYR A 74 15.21 27.80 -7.10
C TYR A 74 14.37 26.59 -7.54
N SER A 75 14.49 26.21 -8.80
CA SER A 75 13.94 24.98 -9.36
C SER A 75 14.95 24.36 -10.32
N GLY A 76 15.09 23.05 -10.27
CA GLY A 76 15.93 22.24 -11.14
C GLY A 76 15.12 21.13 -11.82
N THR A 77 15.81 20.12 -12.34
CA THR A 77 15.22 19.06 -13.19
C THR A 77 14.10 18.30 -12.50
N ASN A 78 14.35 17.79 -11.30
CA ASN A 78 13.38 17.04 -10.52
C ASN A 78 12.87 17.90 -9.35
N SER A 79 12.29 19.06 -9.64
CA SER A 79 11.69 19.91 -8.62
C SER A 79 10.18 19.74 -8.54
N PHE A 80 9.66 19.75 -7.32
CA PHE A 80 8.24 20.04 -7.10
C PHE A 80 8.04 21.55 -7.36
N LEU A 81 7.41 21.90 -8.46
CA LEU A 81 7.40 23.28 -8.98
C LEU A 81 6.51 24.20 -8.12
N PRO A 82 6.97 25.44 -7.82
CA PRO A 82 6.29 26.32 -6.86
C PRO A 82 5.09 27.08 -7.41
N ASP A 83 4.93 27.16 -8.72
CA ASP A 83 3.79 27.84 -9.34
C ASP A 83 2.49 27.02 -9.20
N PRO A 84 1.32 27.67 -9.17
CA PRO A 84 0.05 26.98 -9.04
C PRO A 84 -0.13 25.89 -10.09
N GLN A 85 -0.52 24.70 -9.68
CA GLN A 85 -0.73 23.55 -10.55
C GLN A 85 -2.01 22.82 -10.20
N THR A 86 -2.54 22.12 -11.20
CA THR A 86 -3.58 21.11 -11.05
C THR A 86 -3.09 19.81 -11.69
N ALA A 87 -3.55 18.68 -11.14
CA ALA A 87 -3.25 17.36 -11.64
C ALA A 87 -4.48 16.46 -11.54
N ASN A 88 -4.54 15.45 -12.37
CA ASN A 88 -5.55 14.39 -12.25
C ASN A 88 -4.95 13.05 -12.63
N SER A 89 -5.36 12.02 -11.91
CA SER A 89 -5.10 10.63 -12.23
C SER A 89 -6.42 9.86 -12.36
N ARG A 90 -6.39 8.78 -13.10
CA ARG A 90 -7.52 7.87 -13.28
C ARG A 90 -7.00 6.45 -13.37
N VAL A 91 -7.55 5.58 -12.54
CA VAL A 91 -7.26 4.15 -12.57
C VAL A 91 -8.58 3.38 -12.69
N GLY A 92 -8.67 2.50 -13.66
CA GLY A 92 -9.74 1.54 -13.81
C GLY A 92 -9.20 0.13 -13.72
N THR A 93 -9.81 -0.72 -12.90
CA THR A 93 -9.39 -2.12 -12.73
C THR A 93 -10.56 -3.05 -13.00
N LEU A 94 -10.37 -4.02 -13.89
CA LEU A 94 -11.28 -5.14 -14.11
C LEU A 94 -10.68 -6.38 -13.45
N VAL A 95 -11.49 -7.07 -12.66
CA VAL A 95 -11.10 -8.25 -11.88
C VAL A 95 -11.87 -9.45 -12.38
N ALA A 96 -11.16 -10.51 -12.78
CA ALA A 96 -11.74 -11.81 -13.11
C ALA A 96 -11.08 -12.91 -12.28
N GLY A 97 -11.88 -13.80 -11.74
CA GLY A 97 -11.40 -14.93 -10.96
C GLY A 97 -12.15 -16.22 -11.28
N LEU A 98 -11.43 -17.35 -11.20
CA LEU A 98 -11.98 -18.67 -11.40
C LEU A 98 -11.46 -19.66 -10.36
N GLN A 99 -12.37 -20.24 -9.59
CA GLN A 99 -12.05 -21.33 -8.69
C GLN A 99 -11.95 -22.64 -9.47
N LEU A 100 -10.71 -23.09 -9.75
CA LEU A 100 -10.42 -24.30 -10.50
C LEU A 100 -10.80 -25.56 -9.70
N THR A 101 -10.42 -25.57 -8.41
CA THR A 101 -10.83 -26.58 -7.42
C THR A 101 -11.18 -25.89 -6.09
N ARG A 102 -11.53 -26.65 -5.06
CA ARG A 102 -11.79 -26.07 -3.72
C ARG A 102 -10.59 -25.36 -3.08
N GLY A 103 -9.36 -25.68 -3.53
CA GLY A 103 -8.15 -25.09 -2.99
C GLY A 103 -7.26 -24.43 -4.05
N LEU A 104 -7.71 -24.32 -5.31
CA LEU A 104 -6.91 -23.72 -6.40
C LEU A 104 -7.74 -22.66 -7.12
N GLU A 105 -7.23 -21.44 -7.17
CA GLU A 105 -7.86 -20.26 -7.77
C GLU A 105 -6.94 -19.64 -8.82
N LEU A 106 -7.53 -19.16 -9.92
CA LEU A 106 -6.88 -18.31 -10.92
C LEU A 106 -7.49 -16.91 -10.79
N LEU A 107 -6.64 -15.91 -10.65
CA LEU A 107 -7.01 -14.50 -10.51
C LEU A 107 -6.31 -13.68 -11.59
N VAL A 108 -7.07 -12.85 -12.29
CA VAL A 108 -6.56 -11.97 -13.36
C VAL A 108 -7.17 -10.59 -13.19
N ASN A 109 -6.33 -9.57 -13.04
CA ASN A 109 -6.76 -8.18 -12.96
C ASN A 109 -6.11 -7.41 -14.11
N VAL A 110 -6.94 -6.74 -14.89
CA VAL A 110 -6.52 -5.81 -15.96
C VAL A 110 -6.74 -4.40 -15.46
N GLU A 111 -5.73 -3.57 -15.58
CA GLU A 111 -5.75 -2.19 -15.11
C GLU A 111 -5.38 -1.23 -16.23
N ASP A 112 -6.01 -0.05 -16.23
CA ASP A 112 -5.68 1.09 -17.06
C ASP A 112 -5.45 2.29 -16.15
N ALA A 113 -4.21 2.83 -16.14
CA ALA A 113 -3.82 4.00 -15.37
C ALA A 113 -3.45 5.14 -16.29
N THR A 114 -4.10 6.30 -16.14
CA THR A 114 -3.89 7.48 -17.00
C THR A 114 -3.85 8.77 -16.18
N GLY A 115 -3.33 9.83 -16.78
CA GLY A 115 -3.24 11.15 -16.17
C GLY A 115 -1.82 11.48 -15.70
N HIS A 116 -1.72 12.32 -14.70
CA HIS A 116 -0.43 12.74 -14.13
C HIS A 116 -0.61 13.33 -12.74
N GLY A 117 0.44 13.27 -11.91
CA GLY A 117 0.52 13.96 -10.64
C GLY A 117 1.01 15.41 -10.75
N LEU A 118 0.96 16.13 -9.64
CA LEU A 118 1.56 17.45 -9.48
C LEU A 118 3.06 17.38 -9.80
N SER A 119 3.56 18.38 -10.52
CA SER A 119 4.92 18.42 -11.08
C SER A 119 5.30 17.14 -11.83
N ARG A 120 4.29 16.41 -12.31
CA ARG A 120 4.38 15.07 -12.91
C ARG A 120 5.11 14.07 -12.01
N THR A 121 4.76 14.08 -10.72
CA THR A 121 5.27 13.21 -9.67
C THR A 121 6.76 13.37 -9.32
N LEU A 122 7.38 14.49 -9.65
CA LEU A 122 8.79 14.78 -9.35
C LEU A 122 8.95 15.74 -8.17
N GLY A 123 10.10 15.67 -7.52
CA GLY A 123 10.59 16.64 -6.52
C GLY A 123 9.97 16.52 -5.13
N ILE A 124 9.33 15.40 -4.85
CA ILE A 124 8.75 15.08 -3.55
C ILE A 124 8.85 13.56 -3.34
N ALA A 125 9.37 13.14 -2.19
CA ALA A 125 9.55 11.72 -1.88
C ALA A 125 8.21 11.08 -1.47
N ASN A 126 7.42 11.80 -0.68
CA ASN A 126 6.06 11.43 -0.33
C ASN A 126 5.08 12.00 -1.37
N PHE A 127 5.07 11.41 -2.56
CA PHE A 127 4.17 11.90 -3.61
C PHE A 127 2.70 11.86 -3.17
N PRO A 128 1.93 12.95 -3.48
CA PRO A 128 0.61 13.18 -2.90
C PRO A 128 -0.52 12.34 -3.50
N ASP A 129 -0.26 11.59 -4.57
CA ASP A 129 -1.23 10.76 -5.28
C ASP A 129 -0.56 9.47 -5.79
N LEU A 130 -0.88 8.36 -5.16
CA LEU A 130 -0.32 7.05 -5.47
C LEU A 130 -0.65 6.59 -6.89
N ASP A 131 -1.85 6.89 -7.38
CA ASP A 131 -2.30 6.47 -8.71
C ASP A 131 -1.56 7.23 -9.83
N ALA A 132 -1.13 8.46 -9.56
CA ALA A 132 -0.41 9.27 -10.54
C ALA A 132 0.97 8.69 -10.90
N VAL A 133 1.63 8.00 -9.99
CA VAL A 133 2.95 7.39 -10.24
C VAL A 133 2.86 6.28 -11.26
N ARG A 134 1.79 5.51 -11.24
CA ARG A 134 1.54 4.40 -12.18
C ARG A 134 1.34 4.86 -13.62
N ALA A 135 0.90 6.11 -13.82
CA ALA A 135 0.66 6.68 -15.14
C ALA A 135 1.88 7.42 -15.72
N ASN A 136 2.88 7.74 -14.91
CA ASN A 136 3.96 8.63 -15.30
C ASN A 136 4.93 7.96 -16.30
N GLY A 137 4.95 8.47 -17.53
CA GLY A 137 5.93 8.07 -18.56
C GLY A 137 5.67 6.74 -19.27
N VAL A 138 4.61 5.99 -18.96
CA VAL A 138 4.33 4.66 -19.55
C VAL A 138 3.20 4.64 -20.58
N GLY A 139 2.53 5.77 -20.83
CA GLY A 139 1.39 5.84 -21.73
C GLY A 139 0.12 5.19 -21.18
N SER A 140 -1.03 5.48 -21.79
CA SER A 140 -2.31 4.87 -21.41
C SER A 140 -2.58 3.64 -22.27
N ALA A 141 -2.36 2.47 -21.73
CA ALA A 141 -2.79 1.21 -22.36
C ALA A 141 -3.11 0.21 -21.25
N PRO A 142 -4.20 -0.54 -21.35
CA PRO A 142 -4.51 -1.58 -20.37
C PRO A 142 -3.36 -2.59 -20.23
N TYR A 143 -3.06 -2.97 -19.00
CA TYR A 143 -2.01 -3.93 -18.67
C TYR A 143 -2.50 -4.97 -17.65
N PHE A 144 -1.87 -6.13 -17.63
CA PHE A 144 -2.10 -7.12 -16.58
C PHE A 144 -1.43 -6.64 -15.29
N ALA A 145 -2.23 -6.16 -14.35
CA ALA A 145 -1.80 -5.79 -13.02
C ALA A 145 -1.51 -7.05 -12.19
N ARG A 146 -2.48 -7.97 -12.14
CA ARG A 146 -2.30 -9.26 -11.48
C ARG A 146 -2.69 -10.39 -12.42
N MET A 147 -1.91 -11.46 -12.38
CA MET A 147 -2.20 -12.72 -13.05
C MET A 147 -1.55 -13.82 -12.22
N MET A 148 -2.30 -14.43 -11.31
CA MET A 148 -1.74 -15.36 -10.34
C MET A 148 -2.60 -16.60 -10.12
N LEU A 149 -1.92 -17.70 -9.84
CA LEU A 149 -2.49 -18.91 -9.24
C LEU A 149 -2.35 -18.82 -7.73
N ARG A 150 -3.42 -19.09 -6.98
CA ARG A 150 -3.42 -19.24 -5.53
C ARG A 150 -3.79 -20.66 -5.17
N TRP A 151 -2.92 -21.32 -4.43
CA TRP A 151 -3.15 -22.67 -3.91
C TRP A 151 -3.27 -22.64 -2.39
N ILE A 152 -4.41 -23.14 -1.87
CA ILE A 152 -4.74 -23.22 -0.43
C ILE A 152 -4.61 -24.67 -0.01
N VAL A 153 -3.63 -24.97 0.86
CA VAL A 153 -3.39 -26.29 1.44
C VAL A 153 -3.87 -26.30 2.88
N PRO A 154 -4.95 -27.02 3.20
CA PRO A 154 -5.45 -27.11 4.57
C PRO A 154 -4.48 -27.88 5.47
N LEU A 155 -4.20 -27.35 6.66
CA LEU A 155 -3.39 -27.99 7.70
C LEU A 155 -4.22 -28.31 8.96
N GLY A 156 -5.53 -28.21 8.87
CA GLY A 156 -6.50 -28.53 9.93
C GLY A 156 -7.93 -28.41 9.44
N ASP A 157 -8.89 -28.87 10.26
CA ASP A 157 -10.30 -28.96 9.86
C ASP A 157 -11.11 -27.71 10.22
N LYS A 158 -10.63 -26.90 11.19
CA LYS A 158 -11.33 -25.68 11.60
C LYS A 158 -11.33 -24.66 10.47
N ARG A 159 -12.51 -24.08 10.20
CA ARG A 159 -12.72 -23.07 9.16
C ARG A 159 -12.99 -21.70 9.78
N VAL A 160 -12.60 -20.66 9.05
CA VAL A 160 -12.91 -19.26 9.32
C VAL A 160 -13.60 -18.66 8.09
N ASN A 161 -14.51 -17.73 8.30
CA ASN A 161 -15.13 -17.00 7.21
C ASN A 161 -14.09 -16.13 6.50
N ALA A 162 -14.25 -15.98 5.19
CA ALA A 162 -13.45 -15.13 4.35
C ALA A 162 -14.36 -14.38 3.37
N GLU A 163 -13.93 -13.20 2.94
CA GLU A 163 -14.63 -12.40 1.95
C GLU A 163 -13.99 -12.57 0.57
N ARG A 164 -14.84 -12.62 -0.46
CA ARG A 164 -14.38 -12.65 -1.85
C ARG A 164 -13.93 -11.27 -2.26
N ASN A 165 -12.74 -11.20 -2.84
CA ASN A 165 -12.16 -9.97 -3.34
C ASN A 165 -11.22 -10.25 -4.52
N PHE A 166 -10.49 -9.25 -4.97
CA PHE A 166 -9.56 -9.37 -6.11
C PHE A 166 -8.31 -10.22 -5.83
N LEU A 167 -8.08 -10.65 -4.57
CA LEU A 167 -6.97 -11.54 -4.16
C LEU A 167 -7.42 -12.91 -3.70
N SER A 168 -8.74 -13.13 -3.50
CA SER A 168 -9.30 -14.36 -2.93
C SER A 168 -10.73 -14.61 -3.38
N LEU A 169 -11.03 -15.83 -3.81
CA LEU A 169 -12.39 -16.27 -4.15
C LEU A 169 -13.02 -17.13 -3.06
N ALA A 170 -12.24 -17.56 -2.07
CA ALA A 170 -12.71 -18.40 -0.99
C ALA A 170 -13.65 -17.61 -0.06
N ARG A 171 -14.72 -18.27 0.41
CA ARG A 171 -15.66 -17.75 1.42
C ARG A 171 -15.39 -18.31 2.80
N GLU A 172 -14.72 -19.44 2.83
CA GLU A 172 -14.23 -20.10 4.03
C GLU A 172 -12.82 -20.59 3.78
N LEU A 173 -11.95 -20.34 4.73
CA LEU A 173 -10.56 -20.76 4.71
C LEU A 173 -10.27 -21.68 5.89
N PRO A 174 -9.36 -22.67 5.75
CA PRO A 174 -8.86 -23.39 6.91
C PRO A 174 -8.15 -22.40 7.85
N GLU A 175 -8.42 -22.41 9.16
CA GLU A 175 -7.74 -21.55 10.15
C GLU A 175 -6.23 -21.80 10.14
N ARG A 176 -5.82 -23.07 10.00
CA ARG A 176 -4.42 -23.45 9.77
C ARG A 176 -4.26 -23.89 8.32
N ARG A 177 -3.44 -23.17 7.59
CA ARG A 177 -3.23 -23.41 6.17
C ARG A 177 -1.87 -22.92 5.69
N LEU A 178 -1.45 -23.47 4.56
CA LEU A 178 -0.41 -22.91 3.72
C LEU A 178 -1.08 -22.33 2.47
N GLU A 179 -0.74 -21.11 2.12
CA GLU A 179 -1.12 -20.48 0.85
C GLU A 179 0.10 -20.27 0.00
N ILE A 180 -0.01 -20.62 -1.27
CA ILE A 180 1.07 -20.45 -2.25
C ILE A 180 0.50 -19.66 -3.41
N ARG A 181 1.13 -18.54 -3.74
CA ARG A 181 0.78 -17.73 -4.91
C ARG A 181 1.95 -17.68 -5.87
N LEU A 182 1.66 -17.90 -7.15
CA LEU A 182 2.65 -17.86 -8.23
C LEU A 182 2.10 -17.03 -9.38
N GLY A 183 2.87 -16.06 -9.86
CA GLY A 183 2.50 -15.24 -11.00
C GLY A 183 2.89 -13.77 -10.84
N LYS A 184 2.13 -12.86 -11.47
CA LYS A 184 2.29 -11.41 -11.37
C LYS A 184 1.37 -10.84 -10.31
N PHE A 185 1.90 -10.07 -9.35
CA PHE A 185 1.16 -9.36 -8.29
C PHE A 185 2.05 -8.28 -7.66
N SER A 186 1.48 -7.49 -6.74
CA SER A 186 2.23 -6.50 -5.97
C SER A 186 2.64 -7.06 -4.60
N LEU A 187 3.84 -6.75 -4.13
CA LEU A 187 4.27 -7.11 -2.76
C LEU A 187 3.43 -6.40 -1.69
N VAL A 188 3.04 -5.16 -1.92
CA VAL A 188 2.20 -4.40 -0.98
C VAL A 188 0.72 -4.86 -0.97
N ASP A 189 0.34 -5.85 -1.76
CA ASP A 189 -0.91 -6.58 -1.58
C ASP A 189 -0.89 -7.51 -0.35
N PHE A 190 0.29 -7.84 0.17
CA PHE A 190 0.49 -8.87 1.20
C PHE A 190 1.38 -8.44 2.36
N PHE A 191 2.34 -7.56 2.13
CA PHE A 191 3.34 -7.11 3.11
C PHE A 191 3.06 -5.69 3.61
N ASP A 192 3.38 -5.42 4.88
CA ASP A 192 3.25 -4.12 5.56
C ASP A 192 1.83 -3.54 5.59
N LEU A 193 0.82 -4.39 5.53
CA LEU A 193 -0.58 -3.98 5.51
C LEU A 193 -1.05 -3.42 6.86
N ASN A 194 -2.00 -2.48 6.84
CA ASN A 194 -2.83 -2.15 7.98
C ASN A 194 -4.20 -1.62 7.55
N ALA A 195 -5.20 -1.74 8.42
CA ALA A 195 -6.57 -1.37 8.09
C ALA A 195 -6.85 0.14 8.04
N VAL A 196 -5.87 1.00 8.33
CA VAL A 196 -6.03 2.47 8.37
C VAL A 196 -5.32 3.15 7.20
N GLY A 197 -4.18 2.65 6.79
CA GLY A 197 -3.38 3.26 5.74
C GLY A 197 -2.79 2.18 4.83
N SER A 198 -3.63 1.49 4.07
CA SER A 198 -3.26 0.58 2.98
C SER A 198 -4.39 0.52 1.95
N ASP A 199 -5.11 1.64 1.75
CA ASP A 199 -6.22 1.75 0.79
C ASP A 199 -6.23 3.16 0.18
N SER A 200 -5.39 3.40 -0.81
CA SER A 200 -5.28 4.69 -1.51
C SER A 200 -6.56 5.10 -2.25
N HIS A 201 -7.52 4.21 -2.42
CA HIS A 201 -8.79 4.50 -3.08
C HIS A 201 -9.87 5.02 -2.12
N LEU A 202 -9.81 4.65 -0.84
CA LEU A 202 -10.82 5.05 0.15
C LEU A 202 -10.23 5.68 1.42
N GLN A 203 -8.88 5.65 1.60
CA GLN A 203 -8.17 6.18 2.76
C GLN A 203 -7.15 7.26 2.34
N PHE A 204 -5.93 7.24 2.87
CA PHE A 204 -4.87 8.21 2.56
C PHE A 204 -4.39 8.10 1.11
N LEU A 205 -4.10 9.25 0.48
CA LEU A 205 -3.53 9.35 -0.87
C LEU A 205 -2.00 9.39 -0.87
N GLY A 206 -1.42 9.92 0.21
CA GLY A 206 0.02 10.13 0.33
C GLY A 206 0.78 8.83 0.50
N TRP A 207 1.87 8.68 -0.25
CA TRP A 207 2.70 7.47 -0.30
C TRP A 207 3.18 6.98 1.07
N GLY A 208 3.74 7.87 1.91
CA GLY A 208 4.30 7.49 3.21
C GLY A 208 3.26 7.15 4.27
N MET A 209 1.98 7.43 4.02
CA MET A 209 0.87 7.06 4.90
C MET A 209 0.19 5.77 4.45
N ASP A 210 0.05 5.58 3.15
CA ASP A 210 -0.53 4.37 2.58
C ASP A 210 0.44 3.18 2.63
N ASN A 211 1.74 3.44 2.46
CA ASN A 211 2.79 2.41 2.43
C ASN A 211 3.96 2.75 3.35
N ASN A 212 4.84 1.77 3.60
CA ASN A 212 6.14 2.00 4.20
C ASN A 212 7.08 2.63 3.18
N ALA A 213 7.28 3.95 3.24
CA ALA A 213 8.06 4.66 2.25
C ALA A 213 9.56 4.26 2.20
N ALA A 214 10.09 3.53 3.18
CA ALA A 214 11.46 2.99 3.15
C ALA A 214 11.54 1.53 2.69
N TYR A 215 10.40 0.90 2.37
CA TYR A 215 10.34 -0.43 1.77
C TYR A 215 10.49 -0.33 0.26
N ASP A 216 11.70 -0.51 -0.24
CA ASP A 216 12.00 -0.51 -1.68
C ASP A 216 11.65 -1.88 -2.28
N TYR A 217 10.35 -2.18 -2.36
CA TYR A 217 9.86 -3.46 -2.80
C TYR A 217 9.99 -3.66 -4.32
N ALA A 218 10.27 -4.89 -4.74
CA ALA A 218 10.41 -5.22 -6.16
C ALA A 218 9.11 -4.97 -6.92
N ALA A 219 9.17 -4.12 -7.95
CA ALA A 219 8.05 -3.83 -8.83
C ALA A 219 8.48 -3.11 -10.11
N ASP A 220 7.71 -3.30 -11.20
CA ASP A 220 7.76 -2.42 -12.37
C ASP A 220 7.15 -1.03 -12.05
N THR A 221 7.18 -0.10 -13.00
CA THR A 221 6.61 1.25 -12.86
C THR A 221 5.14 1.23 -12.41
N HIS A 222 4.37 0.19 -12.74
CA HIS A 222 2.97 0.06 -12.36
C HIS A 222 2.77 -0.49 -10.93
N GLY A 223 3.82 -0.98 -10.27
CA GLY A 223 3.74 -1.54 -8.92
C GLY A 223 3.61 -3.06 -8.86
N TYR A 224 3.85 -3.78 -9.94
CA TYR A 224 3.66 -5.21 -10.04
C TYR A 224 4.91 -5.92 -10.57
N THR A 225 5.13 -7.15 -10.12
CA THR A 225 6.19 -8.00 -10.65
C THR A 225 5.83 -9.48 -10.56
N TYR A 226 6.67 -10.36 -11.12
CA TYR A 226 6.47 -11.79 -11.10
C TYR A 226 7.23 -12.42 -9.93
N GLY A 227 6.62 -13.42 -9.31
CA GLY A 227 7.29 -14.17 -8.25
C GLY A 227 6.43 -15.23 -7.60
N LEU A 228 6.95 -15.71 -6.48
CA LEU A 228 6.36 -16.70 -5.61
C LEU A 228 6.15 -16.09 -4.22
N LEU A 229 4.96 -16.25 -3.67
CA LEU A 229 4.64 -15.94 -2.27
C LEU A 229 4.17 -17.22 -1.58
N VAL A 230 4.71 -17.48 -0.40
CA VAL A 230 4.29 -18.56 0.50
C VAL A 230 3.89 -17.96 1.84
N GLU A 231 2.68 -18.28 2.30
CA GLU A 231 2.16 -17.82 3.58
C GLU A 231 1.74 -19.03 4.43
N TYR A 232 2.18 -19.04 5.69
CA TYR A 232 1.69 -19.95 6.71
C TYR A 232 0.77 -19.19 7.65
N HIS A 233 -0.49 -19.61 7.72
CA HIS A 233 -1.50 -19.01 8.58
C HIS A 233 -1.84 -19.93 9.74
N GLN A 234 -1.92 -19.35 10.93
CA GLN A 234 -2.58 -19.92 12.10
C GLN A 234 -3.19 -18.79 12.93
N ARG A 235 -4.08 -19.11 13.85
CA ARG A 235 -4.95 -18.19 14.58
C ARG A 235 -4.35 -16.83 14.99
N ARG A 236 -3.10 -16.77 15.43
CA ARG A 236 -2.44 -15.53 15.92
C ARG A 236 -1.09 -15.26 15.29
N LEU A 237 -0.74 -16.00 14.27
CA LEU A 237 0.54 -15.89 13.61
C LEU A 237 0.37 -16.10 12.12
N VAL A 238 0.87 -15.16 11.34
CA VAL A 238 1.09 -15.36 9.90
C VAL A 238 2.56 -15.18 9.60
N LEU A 239 3.14 -16.12 8.87
CA LEU A 239 4.49 -16.04 8.35
C LEU A 239 4.41 -15.92 6.84
N ARG A 240 5.07 -14.92 6.26
CA ARG A 240 5.13 -14.68 4.81
C ARG A 240 6.56 -14.72 4.32
N TYR A 241 6.76 -15.33 3.16
CA TYR A 241 8.00 -15.26 2.41
C TYR A 241 7.69 -15.10 0.93
N ALA A 242 8.34 -14.14 0.27
CA ALA A 242 8.21 -13.95 -1.17
C ALA A 242 9.57 -13.80 -1.84
N GLU A 243 9.69 -14.44 -3.00
CA GLU A 243 10.78 -14.28 -3.96
C GLU A 243 10.22 -13.61 -5.21
N MET A 244 10.70 -12.41 -5.56
CA MET A 244 10.13 -11.59 -6.63
C MET A 244 11.24 -11.12 -7.58
N LEU A 245 10.89 -10.91 -8.84
CA LEU A 245 11.83 -10.37 -9.84
C LEU A 245 11.91 -8.86 -9.77
N GLU A 246 13.10 -8.31 -10.04
CA GLU A 246 13.34 -6.87 -10.06
C GLU A 246 13.23 -6.29 -11.49
N PRO A 247 12.93 -4.99 -11.66
CA PRO A 247 12.99 -4.35 -12.97
C PRO A 247 14.43 -4.20 -13.48
N LYS A 248 14.59 -4.05 -14.80
CA LYS A 248 15.90 -3.87 -15.46
C LYS A 248 16.59 -2.54 -15.14
N VAL A 249 15.82 -1.53 -14.81
CA VAL A 249 16.31 -0.20 -14.45
C VAL A 249 15.41 0.37 -13.33
N ALA A 250 15.93 1.28 -12.54
CA ALA A 250 15.21 1.91 -11.45
C ALA A 250 13.84 2.43 -11.93
N ASN A 251 12.77 2.05 -11.26
CA ASN A 251 11.38 2.36 -11.58
C ASN A 251 11.00 2.12 -13.07
N GLY A 252 11.60 1.11 -13.70
CA GLY A 252 11.39 0.81 -15.12
C GLY A 252 10.20 -0.10 -15.38
N PRO A 253 9.60 -0.07 -16.61
CA PRO A 253 8.45 -0.88 -16.93
C PRO A 253 8.78 -2.35 -17.26
N ASN A 254 10.04 -2.68 -17.47
CA ASN A 254 10.48 -3.99 -17.93
C ASN A 254 11.15 -4.77 -16.81
N ILE A 255 10.64 -5.97 -16.52
CA ILE A 255 11.22 -6.88 -15.54
C ILE A 255 12.47 -7.57 -16.10
N ASP A 256 13.46 -7.76 -15.24
CA ASP A 256 14.64 -8.59 -15.51
C ASP A 256 14.34 -10.02 -15.07
N PHE A 257 14.37 -10.95 -16.05
CA PHE A 257 14.12 -12.37 -15.78
C PHE A 257 15.40 -13.14 -15.39
N ASN A 258 16.52 -12.44 -15.18
CA ASN A 258 17.74 -13.07 -14.65
C ASN A 258 17.66 -13.18 -13.11
N ILE A 259 16.90 -14.16 -12.63
CA ILE A 259 16.65 -14.38 -11.20
C ILE A 259 17.93 -14.55 -10.36
N THR A 260 19.07 -14.88 -10.96
CA THR A 260 20.33 -15.04 -10.22
C THR A 260 20.97 -13.68 -9.86
N GLN A 261 20.52 -12.58 -10.45
CA GLN A 261 21.13 -11.25 -10.30
C GLN A 261 20.10 -10.14 -10.08
N ALA A 262 18.81 -10.40 -10.39
CA ALA A 262 17.73 -9.41 -10.32
C ALA A 262 16.51 -10.00 -9.61
N HIS A 263 16.55 -10.05 -8.30
CA HIS A 263 15.49 -10.59 -7.45
C HIS A 263 15.42 -9.91 -6.09
N SER A 264 14.31 -10.11 -5.41
CA SER A 264 14.04 -9.60 -4.07
C SER A 264 13.49 -10.71 -3.18
N GLU A 265 14.13 -10.92 -2.03
CA GLU A 265 13.64 -11.78 -0.95
C GLU A 265 12.95 -10.93 0.10
N ASN A 266 11.75 -11.32 0.49
CA ASN A 266 10.93 -10.59 1.45
C ASN A 266 10.39 -11.57 2.49
N ALA A 267 10.48 -11.23 3.77
CA ALA A 267 9.90 -12.03 4.83
C ALA A 267 9.18 -11.14 5.85
N GLU A 268 8.00 -11.56 6.28
CA GLU A 268 7.20 -10.86 7.29
C GLU A 268 6.65 -11.84 8.31
N VAL A 269 6.67 -11.40 9.57
CA VAL A 269 5.98 -12.06 10.69
C VAL A 269 4.86 -11.14 11.14
N GLU A 270 3.62 -11.63 11.12
CA GLU A 270 2.44 -10.95 11.65
C GLU A 270 1.98 -11.64 12.92
N ILE A 271 1.80 -10.87 13.99
CA ILE A 271 1.41 -11.35 15.31
C ILE A 271 0.15 -10.60 15.77
N HIS A 272 -0.89 -11.36 16.07
CA HIS A 272 -2.12 -10.87 16.67
C HIS A 272 -2.07 -10.91 18.19
N HIS A 273 -2.38 -9.80 18.85
CA HIS A 273 -2.25 -9.67 20.31
C HIS A 273 -3.43 -8.92 20.96
N ASN A 274 -3.64 -9.12 22.24
CA ASN A 274 -4.68 -8.47 23.04
C ASN A 274 -4.08 -7.67 24.22
N VAL A 275 -2.97 -6.96 23.96
CA VAL A 275 -2.21 -6.27 25.03
C VAL A 275 -2.92 -5.01 25.50
N LEU A 276 -3.55 -4.25 24.58
CA LEU A 276 -4.14 -2.95 24.88
C LEU A 276 -5.69 -3.02 25.02
N GLY A 277 -6.24 -4.12 25.53
CA GLY A 277 -7.65 -4.26 25.84
C GLY A 277 -8.32 -5.50 25.27
N LYS A 278 -9.65 -5.44 25.04
CA LYS A 278 -10.45 -6.57 24.54
C LYS A 278 -10.35 -6.75 23.02
N GLN A 279 -9.93 -5.72 22.31
CA GLN A 279 -9.80 -5.75 20.85
C GLN A 279 -8.40 -6.20 20.44
N GLU A 280 -8.35 -7.03 19.42
CA GLU A 280 -7.11 -7.58 18.89
C GLU A 280 -6.34 -6.53 18.10
N GLY A 281 -5.09 -6.28 18.50
CA GLY A 281 -4.12 -5.49 17.76
C GLY A 281 -3.18 -6.40 16.96
N ILE A 282 -2.50 -5.83 15.98
CA ILE A 282 -1.60 -6.54 15.07
C ILE A 282 -0.24 -5.85 15.03
N VAL A 283 0.83 -6.65 15.10
CA VAL A 283 2.21 -6.20 14.85
C VAL A 283 2.76 -6.99 13.70
N ARG A 284 3.39 -6.29 12.75
CA ARG A 284 4.09 -6.88 11.60
C ARG A 284 5.55 -6.46 11.62
N LEU A 285 6.44 -7.40 11.37
CA LEU A 285 7.88 -7.20 11.27
C LEU A 285 8.34 -7.72 9.92
N LEU A 286 8.80 -6.81 9.08
CA LEU A 286 9.23 -7.04 7.71
C LEU A 286 10.76 -6.96 7.60
N VAL A 287 11.37 -7.81 6.79
CA VAL A 287 12.73 -7.68 6.29
C VAL A 287 12.76 -7.93 4.80
N PHE A 288 13.66 -7.25 4.07
CA PHE A 288 13.83 -7.46 2.63
C PHE A 288 15.28 -7.32 2.20
N VAL A 289 15.62 -8.00 1.11
CA VAL A 289 16.91 -7.92 0.42
C VAL A 289 16.66 -7.89 -1.08
N ASN A 290 17.17 -6.87 -1.75
CA ASN A 290 17.07 -6.68 -3.20
C ASN A 290 18.42 -6.86 -3.85
N HIS A 291 18.44 -7.58 -4.96
CA HIS A 291 19.58 -7.76 -5.86
C HIS A 291 19.19 -7.19 -7.22
N ALA A 292 19.87 -6.13 -7.68
CA ALA A 292 19.56 -5.50 -8.96
C ALA A 292 20.80 -4.77 -9.54
N ASP A 293 20.65 -4.21 -10.74
CA ASP A 293 21.71 -3.41 -11.39
C ASP A 293 21.75 -1.98 -10.82
N MET A 294 21.97 -1.85 -9.50
CA MET A 294 21.89 -0.59 -8.78
C MET A 294 23.22 0.18 -8.81
N GLY A 295 23.12 1.53 -8.92
CA GLY A 295 24.24 2.43 -8.75
C GLY A 295 24.57 2.72 -7.28
N SER A 296 25.79 3.19 -6.99
CA SER A 296 26.27 3.57 -5.67
C SER A 296 26.33 5.07 -5.52
N TYR A 297 25.63 5.66 -4.54
CA TYR A 297 25.71 7.08 -4.26
C TYR A 297 27.15 7.53 -3.97
N ARG A 298 27.87 6.74 -3.14
CA ARG A 298 29.28 7.04 -2.81
C ARG A 298 30.18 6.93 -4.03
N GLY A 299 29.98 5.94 -4.91
CA GLY A 299 30.70 5.79 -6.16
C GLY A 299 30.48 6.98 -7.09
N ALA A 300 29.24 7.41 -7.28
CA ALA A 300 28.91 8.55 -8.12
C ALA A 300 29.49 9.87 -7.60
N VAL A 301 29.52 10.08 -6.28
CA VAL A 301 30.17 11.23 -5.65
C VAL A 301 31.70 11.17 -5.85
N HIS A 302 32.31 10.01 -5.67
CA HIS A 302 33.75 9.80 -5.89
C HIS A 302 34.15 10.12 -7.34
N ASP A 303 33.40 9.63 -8.34
CA ASP A 303 33.67 9.87 -9.75
C ASP A 303 33.56 11.35 -10.12
N PHE A 304 32.61 12.06 -9.55
CA PHE A 304 32.48 13.51 -9.68
C PHE A 304 33.65 14.23 -9.05
N GLU A 305 34.05 13.90 -7.83
CA GLU A 305 35.19 14.52 -7.14
C GLU A 305 36.55 14.24 -7.82
N ALA A 306 36.65 13.11 -8.50
CA ALA A 306 37.80 12.76 -9.35
C ALA A 306 37.75 13.45 -10.73
N GLY A 307 36.72 14.26 -11.04
CA GLY A 307 36.57 14.95 -12.33
C GLY A 307 36.20 14.03 -13.50
N LEU A 308 35.72 12.81 -13.22
CA LEU A 308 35.31 11.83 -14.24
C LEU A 308 33.94 12.16 -14.84
N THR A 309 33.09 12.85 -14.06
CA THR A 309 31.76 13.29 -14.49
C THR A 309 31.52 14.75 -14.13
N PRO A 310 30.74 15.53 -14.91
CA PRO A 310 30.46 16.95 -14.64
C PRO A 310 29.53 17.18 -13.44
N VAL A 311 28.73 16.18 -13.08
CA VAL A 311 27.87 16.10 -11.89
C VAL A 311 27.85 14.64 -11.41
N PRO A 312 27.52 14.36 -10.14
CA PRO A 312 27.38 12.96 -9.71
C PRO A 312 26.34 12.21 -10.54
N GLN A 313 26.70 11.08 -11.11
CA GLN A 313 25.82 10.26 -11.96
C GLN A 313 25.71 8.84 -11.41
N ILE A 314 24.54 8.50 -10.86
CA ILE A 314 24.32 7.19 -10.24
C ILE A 314 24.42 6.05 -11.25
N THR A 315 23.93 6.28 -12.48
CA THR A 315 23.85 5.28 -13.54
C THR A 315 25.21 4.79 -14.03
N THR A 316 26.27 5.61 -13.92
CA THR A 316 27.63 5.19 -14.33
C THR A 316 28.28 4.21 -13.36
N THR A 317 27.73 4.10 -12.16
CA THR A 317 28.21 3.23 -11.09
C THR A 317 27.39 1.98 -10.91
N ARG A 318 26.43 1.72 -11.81
CA ARG A 318 25.57 0.52 -11.76
C ARG A 318 26.40 -0.75 -11.83
N GLN A 319 25.99 -1.73 -11.06
CA GLN A 319 26.60 -3.04 -10.98
C GLN A 319 25.53 -4.10 -10.74
N GLN A 320 25.45 -5.06 -11.63
CA GLN A 320 24.51 -6.16 -11.58
C GLN A 320 24.67 -6.98 -10.30
N GLY A 321 23.56 -7.32 -9.65
CA GLY A 321 23.52 -8.07 -8.40
C GLY A 321 23.95 -7.29 -7.17
N ARG A 322 24.01 -5.96 -7.24
CA ARG A 322 24.26 -5.13 -6.07
C ARG A 322 23.11 -5.24 -5.07
N ILE A 323 23.44 -5.19 -3.79
CA ILE A 323 22.52 -5.51 -2.71
C ILE A 323 22.03 -4.23 -2.03
N LYS A 324 20.71 -4.12 -1.86
CA LYS A 324 20.01 -3.22 -0.96
C LYS A 324 19.18 -4.03 0.03
N TYR A 325 19.19 -3.67 1.31
CA TYR A 325 18.43 -4.37 2.32
C TYR A 325 17.81 -3.40 3.32
N GLY A 326 16.73 -3.86 3.95
CA GLY A 326 16.04 -3.05 4.93
C GLY A 326 15.07 -3.85 5.78
N PHE A 327 14.40 -3.13 6.67
CA PHE A 327 13.37 -3.71 7.54
C PHE A 327 12.27 -2.70 7.85
N GLY A 328 11.12 -3.23 8.25
CA GLY A 328 9.96 -2.45 8.67
C GLY A 328 9.30 -3.01 9.91
N ALA A 329 8.59 -2.15 10.62
CA ALA A 329 7.68 -2.52 11.69
C ALA A 329 6.36 -1.77 11.49
N ASN A 330 5.24 -2.48 11.62
CA ASN A 330 3.90 -1.92 11.45
C ASN A 330 3.04 -2.38 12.63
N LEU A 331 2.43 -1.43 13.32
CA LEU A 331 1.52 -1.62 14.42
C LEU A 331 0.14 -1.14 14.04
N GLU A 332 -0.87 -1.93 14.32
CA GLU A 332 -2.27 -1.59 14.19
C GLU A 332 -3.01 -1.91 15.47
N GLN A 333 -3.79 -0.96 15.98
CA GLN A 333 -4.55 -1.13 17.22
C GLN A 333 -5.95 -0.53 17.12
N PRO A 334 -7.01 -1.35 17.18
CA PRO A 334 -8.35 -0.83 17.44
C PRO A 334 -8.42 -0.13 18.79
N LEU A 335 -9.10 1.00 18.82
CA LEU A 335 -9.31 1.84 20.00
C LEU A 335 -10.82 1.94 20.32
N PRO A 336 -11.20 2.42 21.54
CA PRO A 336 -12.61 2.66 21.86
C PRO A 336 -13.30 3.60 20.86
N ALA A 337 -14.63 3.51 20.79
CA ALA A 337 -15.50 4.35 19.97
C ALA A 337 -15.27 4.27 18.45
N GLY A 338 -14.78 3.13 17.93
CA GLY A 338 -14.60 2.91 16.48
C GLY A 338 -13.33 3.50 15.89
N PHE A 339 -12.45 4.07 16.70
CA PHE A 339 -11.12 4.48 16.22
C PHE A 339 -10.21 3.27 16.01
N ARG A 340 -9.30 3.43 15.07
CA ARG A 340 -8.19 2.50 14.84
C ARG A 340 -6.92 3.31 14.58
N ALA A 341 -5.88 3.06 15.36
CA ALA A 341 -4.59 3.71 15.22
C ALA A 341 -3.60 2.80 14.51
N PHE A 342 -2.63 3.41 13.83
CA PHE A 342 -1.48 2.70 13.27
C PHE A 342 -0.19 3.47 13.53
N ALA A 343 0.92 2.76 13.47
CA ALA A 343 2.26 3.33 13.40
C ALA A 343 3.15 2.43 12.54
N ARG A 344 3.94 3.04 11.65
CA ARG A 344 4.94 2.37 10.83
C ARG A 344 6.33 2.94 11.06
N PHE A 345 7.31 2.08 10.97
CA PHE A 345 8.71 2.42 10.88
C PHE A 345 9.34 1.64 9.73
N GLY A 346 10.18 2.31 8.94
CA GLY A 346 10.95 1.70 7.89
C GLY A 346 12.38 2.22 7.86
N TRP A 347 13.29 1.35 7.46
CA TRP A 347 14.69 1.67 7.25
C TRP A 347 15.30 0.78 6.17
N ASN A 348 16.13 1.37 5.32
CA ASN A 348 17.03 0.64 4.43
C ASN A 348 18.45 1.22 4.49
N ASN A 349 19.43 0.52 3.94
CA ASN A 349 20.84 0.88 4.05
C ASN A 349 21.20 2.18 3.31
N GLY A 350 20.40 2.66 2.34
CA GLY A 350 20.56 3.94 1.65
C GLY A 350 21.90 4.16 0.96
N THR A 351 22.61 3.10 0.59
CA THR A 351 23.95 3.18 -0.05
C THR A 351 23.87 3.14 -1.57
N THR A 352 22.75 2.65 -2.09
CA THR A 352 22.47 2.48 -3.52
C THR A 352 21.27 3.32 -3.93
N GLU A 353 21.13 3.56 -5.24
CA GLU A 353 19.92 4.17 -5.78
C GLU A 353 18.67 3.41 -5.34
N SER A 354 17.53 4.11 -5.23
CA SER A 354 16.24 3.50 -5.04
C SER A 354 15.82 2.78 -6.32
N TRP A 355 15.22 1.59 -6.20
CA TRP A 355 15.04 0.74 -7.37
C TRP A 355 13.60 0.70 -7.87
N ALA A 356 12.62 0.60 -6.96
CA ALA A 356 11.21 0.57 -7.35
C ALA A 356 10.54 1.95 -7.18
N TYR A 357 9.95 2.21 -6.03
CA TYR A 357 9.13 3.41 -5.84
C TYR A 357 9.73 4.43 -4.87
N THR A 358 10.59 4.00 -3.98
CA THR A 358 10.92 4.80 -2.81
C THR A 358 12.24 5.54 -2.99
N GLU A 359 12.24 6.86 -2.84
CA GLU A 359 13.45 7.65 -2.59
C GLU A 359 13.48 8.13 -1.13
N ALA A 360 13.25 7.18 -0.22
CA ALA A 360 13.39 7.34 1.22
C ALA A 360 14.20 6.18 1.81
N ASP A 361 15.16 6.49 2.69
CA ASP A 361 15.98 5.49 3.36
C ASP A 361 15.52 5.24 4.80
N GLN A 362 14.70 6.15 5.35
CA GLN A 362 14.03 6.04 6.64
C GLN A 362 12.64 6.64 6.55
N ALA A 363 11.66 5.96 7.15
CA ALA A 363 10.28 6.41 7.24
C ALA A 363 9.74 6.18 8.65
N VAL A 364 8.97 7.14 9.14
CA VAL A 364 8.10 6.97 10.31
C VAL A 364 6.75 7.56 9.93
N SER A 365 5.69 6.79 10.05
CA SER A 365 4.32 7.29 9.91
C SER A 365 3.44 6.80 11.05
N PHE A 366 2.48 7.61 11.45
CA PHE A 366 1.47 7.23 12.44
C PHE A 366 0.21 8.05 12.25
N GLY A 367 -0.91 7.47 12.63
CA GLY A 367 -2.19 8.13 12.50
C GLY A 367 -3.33 7.31 13.05
N ALA A 368 -4.53 7.80 12.81
CA ALA A 368 -5.75 7.10 13.17
C ALA A 368 -6.82 7.29 12.10
N GLY A 369 -7.61 6.24 11.93
CA GLY A 369 -8.83 6.25 11.14
C GLY A 369 -10.06 6.03 12.02
N HIS A 370 -11.20 6.37 11.46
CA HIS A 370 -12.50 6.18 12.09
C HIS A 370 -13.55 5.83 11.04
N ASP A 371 -14.44 4.89 11.36
CA ASP A 371 -15.65 4.68 10.57
C ASP A 371 -16.74 5.70 10.97
N GLY A 372 -17.69 5.90 10.07
CA GLY A 372 -18.75 6.90 10.27
C GLY A 372 -19.90 6.48 11.19
N ALA A 373 -19.79 5.37 11.91
CA ALA A 373 -20.85 4.86 12.77
C ALA A 373 -21.36 5.87 13.83
N PRO A 374 -20.51 6.64 14.54
CA PRO A 374 -20.95 7.61 15.53
C PRO A 374 -21.79 8.76 14.99
N TRP A 375 -21.65 9.10 13.71
CA TRP A 375 -22.50 10.12 13.06
C TRP A 375 -23.52 9.53 12.09
N HIS A 376 -23.90 8.24 12.30
CA HIS A 376 -24.92 7.50 11.55
C HIS A 376 -24.65 7.30 10.07
N ARG A 377 -23.37 7.32 9.67
CA ARG A 377 -22.90 7.10 8.30
C ARG A 377 -21.82 6.01 8.27
N ARG A 378 -22.19 4.81 8.69
CA ARG A 378 -21.28 3.67 8.97
C ARG A 378 -20.33 3.25 7.84
N TYR A 379 -20.58 3.69 6.61
CA TYR A 379 -19.72 3.43 5.46
C TYR A 379 -18.82 4.59 5.11
N ASP A 380 -18.99 5.74 5.77
CA ASP A 380 -18.05 6.83 5.65
C ASP A 380 -16.78 6.50 6.41
N ARG A 381 -15.68 7.12 6.01
CA ARG A 381 -14.37 6.98 6.65
C ARG A 381 -13.74 8.34 6.82
N ALA A 382 -12.99 8.52 7.88
CA ALA A 382 -12.14 9.68 8.09
C ALA A 382 -10.80 9.24 8.67
N GLY A 383 -9.74 9.96 8.36
CA GLY A 383 -8.43 9.68 8.92
C GLY A 383 -7.55 10.91 8.99
N LEU A 384 -6.65 10.89 9.96
CA LEU A 384 -5.59 11.89 10.13
C LEU A 384 -4.28 11.14 10.38
N ALA A 385 -3.25 11.46 9.62
CA ALA A 385 -1.94 10.87 9.79
C ALA A 385 -0.81 11.86 9.55
N PHE A 386 0.33 11.56 10.13
CA PHE A 386 1.58 12.28 9.96
C PHE A 386 2.68 11.30 9.55
N ASP A 387 3.55 11.75 8.65
CA ASP A 387 4.79 11.04 8.34
C ASP A 387 6.03 11.96 8.36
N THR A 388 7.19 11.31 8.43
CA THR A 388 8.48 11.97 8.28
C THR A 388 9.47 11.02 7.63
N LEU A 389 9.96 11.43 6.48
CA LEU A 389 10.91 10.69 5.65
C LEU A 389 12.32 11.27 5.77
N ALA A 390 13.33 10.43 5.56
CA ALA A 390 14.73 10.85 5.52
C ALA A 390 15.52 9.98 4.54
N ILE A 391 16.65 10.52 4.11
CA ILE A 391 17.63 9.84 3.27
C ILE A 391 18.98 9.71 3.99
N SER A 392 19.79 8.74 3.57
CA SER A 392 21.10 8.43 4.12
C SER A 392 22.11 9.57 3.94
N GLY A 393 23.24 9.50 4.62
CA GLY A 393 24.33 10.47 4.43
C GLY A 393 24.89 10.49 3.00
N ASP A 394 25.05 9.33 2.39
CA ASP A 394 25.57 9.19 1.01
C ASP A 394 24.55 9.74 0.00
N HIS A 395 23.25 9.47 0.19
CA HIS A 395 22.18 9.99 -0.66
C HIS A 395 22.06 11.53 -0.55
N ARG A 396 22.13 12.10 0.68
CA ARG A 396 22.16 13.56 0.89
C ARG A 396 23.30 14.22 0.16
N ARG A 397 24.53 13.66 0.26
CA ARG A 397 25.71 14.20 -0.41
C ARG A 397 25.56 14.15 -1.92
N TYR A 398 25.04 13.05 -2.46
CA TYR A 398 24.74 12.87 -3.87
C TYR A 398 23.80 13.97 -4.41
N LEU A 399 22.64 14.18 -3.77
CA LEU A 399 21.68 15.21 -4.16
C LEU A 399 22.22 16.63 -3.95
N ALA A 400 22.98 16.88 -2.86
CA ALA A 400 23.57 18.20 -2.57
C ALA A 400 24.61 18.65 -3.62
N LEU A 401 25.25 17.70 -4.30
CA LEU A 401 26.21 17.94 -5.37
C LEU A 401 25.56 17.98 -6.77
N GLY A 402 24.23 17.97 -6.84
CA GLY A 402 23.46 18.05 -8.08
C GLY A 402 23.15 16.70 -8.74
N GLY A 403 23.34 15.59 -8.04
CA GLY A 403 22.92 14.26 -8.51
C GLY A 403 21.39 14.17 -8.67
N LEU A 404 20.94 13.33 -9.59
CA LEU A 404 19.54 13.09 -9.91
C LEU A 404 19.15 11.64 -9.59
N GLY A 405 18.10 11.46 -8.77
CA GLY A 405 17.36 10.21 -8.64
C GLY A 405 16.26 10.12 -9.71
N PHE A 406 15.42 9.11 -9.64
CA PHE A 406 14.30 8.99 -10.57
C PHE A 406 13.12 9.93 -10.22
N LEU A 407 13.00 10.37 -8.95
CA LEU A 407 12.01 11.37 -8.50
C LEU A 407 12.66 12.65 -8.01
N LEU A 408 13.84 12.59 -7.39
CA LEU A 408 14.46 13.69 -6.65
C LEU A 408 15.70 14.25 -7.34
N GLY A 409 16.08 15.45 -6.94
CA GLY A 409 17.28 16.16 -7.40
C GLY A 409 16.94 17.44 -8.13
N ASP A 410 17.11 18.58 -7.44
CA ASP A 410 16.80 19.91 -7.96
C ASP A 410 18.05 20.81 -8.11
N GLY A 411 19.25 20.18 -8.08
CA GLY A 411 20.55 20.83 -8.34
C GLY A 411 21.31 21.23 -7.08
N ALA A 412 20.65 21.40 -5.93
CA ALA A 412 21.25 21.65 -4.64
C ALA A 412 20.36 21.16 -3.50
N LEU A 413 20.92 20.97 -2.30
CA LEU A 413 20.15 20.48 -1.16
C LEU A 413 20.55 21.18 0.13
N ARG A 414 19.62 21.91 0.73
CA ARG A 414 19.68 22.27 2.13
C ARG A 414 18.83 21.29 2.91
N TYR A 415 19.44 20.22 3.38
CA TYR A 415 18.76 19.05 3.91
C TYR A 415 17.85 19.37 5.11
N GLY A 416 16.61 18.89 5.04
CA GLY A 416 15.65 18.73 6.14
C GLY A 416 14.84 17.49 5.88
N ARG A 417 14.35 16.81 6.93
CA ARG A 417 13.42 15.69 6.73
C ARG A 417 12.18 16.19 5.98
N GLU A 418 11.73 15.46 4.98
CA GLU A 418 10.42 15.68 4.40
C GLU A 418 9.35 15.22 5.39
N GLN A 419 8.31 16.01 5.56
CA GLN A 419 7.22 15.71 6.49
C GLN A 419 5.90 16.00 5.81
N SER A 420 4.91 15.14 6.06
CA SER A 420 3.54 15.42 5.65
C SER A 420 2.52 15.22 6.77
N LEU A 421 1.44 15.95 6.69
CA LEU A 421 0.24 15.80 7.49
C LEU A 421 -0.93 15.69 6.52
N GLU A 422 -1.70 14.63 6.61
CA GLU A 422 -2.85 14.36 5.74
C GLU A 422 -4.11 14.11 6.54
N PHE A 423 -5.19 14.72 6.10
CA PHE A 423 -6.55 14.44 6.56
C PHE A 423 -7.41 14.10 5.36
N TYR A 424 -8.19 13.04 5.49
CA TYR A 424 -9.23 12.70 4.51
C TYR A 424 -10.59 12.47 5.16
N TYR A 425 -11.65 12.70 4.38
CA TYR A 425 -13.00 12.24 4.65
C TYR A 425 -13.58 11.61 3.39
N THR A 426 -13.96 10.35 3.45
CA THR A 426 -14.59 9.59 2.39
C THR A 426 -16.04 9.36 2.73
N ALA A 427 -16.93 9.96 1.95
CA ALA A 427 -18.37 9.82 2.07
C ALA A 427 -18.87 8.70 1.16
N HIS A 428 -19.59 7.73 1.70
CA HIS A 428 -20.39 6.78 0.95
C HIS A 428 -21.62 7.49 0.40
N ILE A 429 -21.76 7.55 -0.92
CA ILE A 429 -22.84 8.29 -1.59
C ILE A 429 -24.01 7.37 -1.90
N TRP A 430 -23.74 6.25 -2.54
CA TRP A 430 -24.75 5.28 -2.94
C TRP A 430 -24.11 3.98 -3.42
N ARG A 431 -24.58 2.81 -2.94
CA ARG A 431 -24.05 1.49 -3.30
C ARG A 431 -22.51 1.45 -3.27
N GLY A 432 -21.86 1.20 -4.41
CA GLY A 432 -20.40 1.22 -4.57
C GLY A 432 -19.80 2.59 -4.88
N ALA A 433 -20.54 3.71 -4.77
CA ALA A 433 -20.03 5.04 -5.10
C ALA A 433 -19.61 5.81 -3.85
N PHE A 434 -18.38 6.34 -3.89
CA PHE A 434 -17.76 7.11 -2.81
C PHE A 434 -17.20 8.44 -3.36
N LEU A 435 -17.23 9.47 -2.52
CA LEU A 435 -16.61 10.75 -2.77
C LEU A 435 -15.73 11.12 -1.59
N SER A 436 -14.47 11.42 -1.84
CA SER A 436 -13.52 11.80 -0.80
C SER A 436 -13.07 13.24 -0.97
N PHE A 437 -12.89 13.93 0.14
CA PHE A 437 -12.11 15.14 0.26
C PHE A 437 -10.81 14.81 1.00
N ASP A 438 -9.71 15.33 0.50
CA ASP A 438 -8.37 15.14 1.05
C ASP A 438 -7.63 16.47 1.15
N ILE A 439 -6.77 16.61 2.15
CA ILE A 439 -5.89 17.76 2.30
C ILE A 439 -4.56 17.31 2.89
N GLN A 440 -3.49 17.59 2.18
CA GLN A 440 -2.13 17.26 2.57
C GLN A 440 -1.29 18.54 2.75
N ARG A 441 -0.41 18.55 3.74
CA ARG A 441 0.54 19.63 3.96
C ARG A 441 1.94 19.05 4.02
N PHE A 442 2.79 19.45 3.10
CA PHE A 442 4.19 19.03 3.02
C PHE A 442 5.13 20.12 3.52
N THR A 443 6.14 19.70 4.28
CA THR A 443 7.25 20.54 4.75
C THR A 443 8.54 19.96 4.20
N ASN A 444 9.41 20.81 3.65
CA ASN A 444 10.67 20.45 2.99
C ASN A 444 10.48 19.42 1.84
N PRO A 445 9.60 19.66 0.85
CA PRO A 445 9.43 18.72 -0.27
C PRO A 445 10.77 18.45 -0.94
N GLY A 446 11.04 17.16 -1.26
CA GLY A 446 12.32 16.70 -1.78
C GLY A 446 13.47 16.82 -0.79
N TYR A 447 13.18 16.76 0.51
CA TYR A 447 14.15 16.95 1.62
C TYR A 447 14.81 18.33 1.65
N ASN A 448 14.24 19.35 1.00
CA ASN A 448 14.90 20.64 0.80
C ASN A 448 14.22 21.75 1.61
N GLN A 449 14.91 22.31 2.62
CA GLN A 449 14.45 23.44 3.44
C GLN A 449 14.33 24.77 2.67
N ASP A 450 14.84 24.83 1.46
CA ASP A 450 14.72 26.01 0.60
C ASP A 450 13.42 25.98 -0.21
N ARG A 451 12.55 25.00 0.07
CA ARG A 451 11.30 24.74 -0.62
C ARG A 451 10.14 24.42 0.36
N GLY A 452 8.94 24.93 0.07
CA GLY A 452 7.74 24.73 0.90
C GLY A 452 7.65 25.68 2.10
N PRO A 453 6.68 25.48 3.02
CA PRO A 453 5.67 24.41 2.96
C PRO A 453 4.67 24.58 1.82
N VAL A 454 4.03 23.49 1.42
CA VAL A 454 2.97 23.47 0.41
C VAL A 454 1.74 22.73 0.94
N VAL A 455 0.54 23.20 0.56
CA VAL A 455 -0.73 22.56 0.86
C VAL A 455 -1.33 22.06 -0.44
N VAL A 456 -1.74 20.80 -0.45
CA VAL A 456 -2.32 20.09 -1.59
C VAL A 456 -3.71 19.57 -1.20
N PRO A 457 -4.79 20.31 -1.53
CA PRO A 457 -6.12 19.77 -1.47
C PRO A 457 -6.37 18.78 -2.61
N GLY A 458 -7.27 17.81 -2.36
CA GLY A 458 -7.68 16.81 -3.32
C GLY A 458 -9.15 16.44 -3.21
N VAL A 459 -9.71 15.99 -4.33
CA VAL A 459 -11.02 15.36 -4.40
C VAL A 459 -10.87 14.06 -5.16
N ARG A 460 -11.45 12.99 -4.63
CA ARG A 460 -11.41 11.67 -5.23
C ARG A 460 -12.82 11.12 -5.37
N ALA A 461 -13.16 10.62 -6.56
CA ALA A 461 -14.35 9.83 -6.81
C ALA A 461 -13.95 8.37 -7.03
N HIS A 462 -14.57 7.47 -6.30
CA HIS A 462 -14.31 6.04 -6.38
C HIS A 462 -15.63 5.27 -6.59
N ILE A 463 -15.58 4.27 -7.46
CA ILE A 463 -16.73 3.39 -7.75
C ILE A 463 -16.25 1.94 -7.74
N GLU A 464 -17.00 1.08 -7.03
CA GLU A 464 -16.84 -0.38 -7.04
C GLU A 464 -18.06 -1.05 -7.70
N PHE A 465 -17.83 -1.99 -8.61
CA PHE A 465 -18.88 -2.71 -9.34
C PHE A 465 -18.50 -4.15 -9.69
#